data_27b007cd1954ed27182716be9f5b5a93
#
_entry.id   27b007cd1954ed27182716be9f5b5a93
#
_cell.length_a   1.000
_cell.length_b   1.000
_cell.length_c   1.000
_cell.angle_alpha   90.00
_cell.angle_beta   90.00
_cell.angle_gamma   90.00
#
_symmetry.space_group_name_H-M   'P 1'
#
loop_
_entity.id
_entity.type
_entity.pdbx_description
1 polymer ?
#
loop_
_entity_poly.entity_id
_entity_poly.type
_entity_poly.pdbx_seq_one_letter_code
_entity_poly.pdbx_strand_id
1 'polypeptide(L)'
;MTDNANAPGQRLDKWLWFARVVKSRTLAAQLVGGGKVRVNRMRILKPSHLLRAGDVLTIALRGEVRVLQVLAIGERRGPPQEAQRLYRAVGGMGGAT
;
A
#
# COMPACT_ATOMS: atom_id res chain seq x y z
N MET A 1 18.84 -5.25 15.81
CA MET A 1 18.27 -4.91 14.53
C MET A 1 16.94 -5.62 14.32
N THR A 2 16.00 -4.89 13.89
CA THR A 2 14.68 -5.47 13.62
C THR A 2 14.72 -6.23 12.32
N ASP A 3 14.17 -7.40 12.36
CA ASP A 3 14.12 -8.25 11.20
C ASP A 3 12.69 -8.34 10.70
N ASN A 4 12.40 -7.62 9.63
CA ASN A 4 11.06 -7.61 9.07
C ASN A 4 10.68 -8.95 8.46
N ALA A 5 11.62 -9.85 8.26
CA ALA A 5 11.31 -11.15 7.72
C ALA A 5 10.41 -11.96 8.64
N ASN A 6 10.41 -11.65 9.94
CA ASN A 6 9.56 -12.34 10.90
C ASN A 6 8.25 -11.62 11.16
N ALA A 7 8.03 -10.44 10.58
CA ALA A 7 6.79 -9.72 10.76
C ALA A 7 5.69 -10.35 9.91
N PRO A 8 4.44 -10.28 10.36
CA PRO A 8 3.33 -10.75 9.54
C PRO A 8 3.28 -10.01 8.22
N GLY A 9 3.03 -10.73 7.16
CA GLY A 9 2.87 -10.16 5.84
C GLY A 9 1.42 -10.19 5.40
N GLN A 10 1.06 -9.27 4.53
CA GLN A 10 -0.27 -9.23 3.96
C GLN A 10 -0.16 -9.00 2.46
N ARG A 11 -1.00 -9.67 1.68
CA ARG A 11 -1.02 -9.46 0.23
C ARG A 11 -1.20 -7.99 -0.07
N LEU A 12 -0.43 -7.50 -1.03
CA LEU A 12 -0.44 -6.10 -1.42
C LEU A 12 -1.82 -5.65 -1.87
N ASP A 13 -2.51 -6.46 -2.69
CA ASP A 13 -3.84 -6.12 -3.17
C ASP A 13 -4.83 -6.00 -2.02
N LYS A 14 -4.73 -6.89 -1.07
CA LYS A 14 -5.63 -6.88 0.09
C LYS A 14 -5.36 -5.68 0.97
N TRP A 15 -4.11 -5.37 1.21
CA TRP A 15 -3.76 -4.21 2.05
C TRP A 15 -4.21 -2.90 1.42
N LEU A 16 -4.01 -2.74 0.11
CA LEU A 16 -4.44 -1.53 -0.60
C LEU A 16 -5.94 -1.32 -0.48
N TRP A 17 -6.69 -2.40 -0.51
CA TRP A 17 -8.13 -2.34 -0.34
C TRP A 17 -8.51 -2.05 1.12
N PHE A 18 -7.86 -2.69 2.06
CA PHE A 18 -8.11 -2.45 3.49
C PHE A 18 -7.77 -1.01 3.86
N ALA A 19 -6.70 -0.46 3.33
CA ALA A 19 -6.27 0.91 3.61
C ALA A 19 -7.10 1.95 2.84
N ARG A 20 -8.07 1.51 2.05
CA ARG A 20 -8.95 2.36 1.27
C ARG A 20 -8.22 3.22 0.24
N VAL A 21 -7.07 2.75 -0.22
CA VAL A 21 -6.37 3.39 -1.33
C VAL A 21 -7.16 3.20 -2.61
N VAL A 22 -7.81 2.05 -2.73
CA VAL A 22 -8.67 1.73 -3.89
C VAL A 22 -10.02 1.25 -3.38
N LYS A 23 -11.03 1.33 -4.27
CA LYS A 23 -12.40 1.02 -3.91
C LYS A 23 -12.70 -0.48 -3.87
N SER A 24 -11.92 -1.28 -4.56
CA SER A 24 -12.14 -2.71 -4.59
C SER A 24 -10.82 -3.43 -4.67
N ARG A 25 -10.84 -4.70 -4.28
CA ARG A 25 -9.65 -5.52 -4.34
C ARG A 25 -9.26 -5.81 -5.80
N THR A 26 -10.24 -5.90 -6.68
CA THR A 26 -9.97 -6.06 -8.11
C THR A 26 -9.19 -4.88 -8.66
N LEU A 27 -9.57 -3.65 -8.27
CA LEU A 27 -8.84 -2.47 -8.67
C LEU A 27 -7.43 -2.47 -8.11
N ALA A 28 -7.25 -2.97 -6.89
CA ALA A 28 -5.92 -3.08 -6.31
C ALA A 28 -5.05 -4.01 -7.15
N ALA A 29 -5.59 -5.15 -7.55
CA ALA A 29 -4.84 -6.11 -8.35
C ALA A 29 -4.48 -5.52 -9.72
N GLN A 30 -5.41 -4.78 -10.32
CA GLN A 30 -5.15 -4.12 -11.60
C GLN A 30 -4.07 -3.06 -11.48
N LEU A 31 -4.09 -2.31 -10.41
CA LEU A 31 -3.10 -1.26 -10.17
C LEU A 31 -1.70 -1.87 -10.04
N VAL A 32 -1.58 -2.91 -9.25
CA VAL A 32 -0.29 -3.59 -9.07
C VAL A 32 0.16 -4.25 -10.38
N GLY A 33 -0.74 -4.99 -11.02
CA GLY A 33 -0.40 -5.67 -12.28
C GLY A 33 -0.05 -4.71 -13.39
N GLY A 34 -0.56 -3.49 -13.34
CA GLY A 34 -0.24 -2.44 -14.30
C GLY A 34 1.09 -1.72 -14.04
N GLY A 35 1.83 -2.14 -13.01
CA GLY A 35 3.13 -1.55 -12.72
C GLY A 35 3.07 -0.20 -12.04
N LYS A 36 1.97 0.10 -11.36
CA LYS A 36 1.75 1.41 -10.76
C LYS A 36 2.17 1.46 -9.30
N VAL A 37 2.66 0.37 -8.74
CA VAL A 37 3.01 0.30 -7.33
C VAL A 37 4.45 -0.15 -7.17
N ARG A 38 5.19 0.57 -6.33
CA ARG A 38 6.53 0.16 -5.92
C ARG A 38 6.53 -0.07 -4.42
N VAL A 39 7.26 -1.08 -4.00
CA VAL A 39 7.48 -1.35 -2.60
C VAL A 39 8.97 -1.18 -2.34
N ASN A 40 9.32 -0.26 -1.48
CA ASN A 40 10.72 0.03 -1.18
C ASN A 40 11.51 0.27 -2.46
N ARG A 41 10.93 1.06 -3.38
CA ARG A 41 11.52 1.47 -4.66
C ARG A 41 11.54 0.38 -5.73
N MET A 42 11.08 -0.82 -5.42
CA MET A 42 11.03 -1.89 -6.42
C MET A 42 9.63 -1.97 -6.99
N ARG A 43 9.53 -1.95 -8.32
CA ARG A 43 8.24 -2.13 -8.96
C ARG A 43 7.73 -3.54 -8.69
N ILE A 44 6.51 -3.63 -8.20
CA ILE A 44 5.89 -4.90 -7.91
C ILE A 44 4.77 -5.12 -8.92
N LEU A 45 4.79 -6.25 -9.58
CA LEU A 45 3.76 -6.60 -10.56
C LEU A 45 2.82 -7.66 -10.05
N LYS A 46 3.15 -8.28 -8.94
CA LYS A 46 2.41 -9.40 -8.40
C LYS A 46 1.50 -8.93 -7.27
N PRO A 47 0.18 -8.98 -7.45
CA PRO A 47 -0.74 -8.53 -6.40
C PRO A 47 -0.59 -9.31 -5.10
N SER A 48 -0.11 -10.53 -5.15
CA SER A 48 0.08 -11.36 -3.97
C SER A 48 1.38 -11.09 -3.23
N HIS A 49 2.19 -10.14 -3.70
CA HIS A 49 3.41 -9.77 -2.97
C HIS A 49 3.08 -9.46 -1.51
N LEU A 50 3.89 -9.96 -0.60
CA LEU A 50 3.63 -9.76 0.83
C LEU A 50 4.23 -8.45 1.31
N LEU A 51 3.34 -7.62 1.85
CA LEU A 51 3.67 -6.31 2.40
C LEU A 51 3.77 -6.43 3.91
N ARG A 52 4.74 -5.73 4.50
CA ARG A 52 4.94 -5.78 5.95
C ARG A 52 5.01 -4.37 6.52
N ALA A 53 4.73 -4.26 7.80
CA ALA A 53 4.88 -2.97 8.49
C ALA A 53 6.31 -2.47 8.29
N GLY A 54 6.43 -1.19 8.04
CA GLY A 54 7.71 -0.55 7.74
C GLY A 54 7.98 -0.38 6.25
N ASP A 55 7.32 -1.14 5.40
CA ASP A 55 7.49 -0.98 3.96
C ASP A 55 6.98 0.38 3.51
N VAL A 56 7.60 0.91 2.47
CA VAL A 56 7.20 2.19 1.87
C VAL A 56 6.65 1.92 0.49
N LEU A 57 5.44 2.39 0.26
CA LEU A 57 4.75 2.22 -1.02
C LEU A 57 4.79 3.50 -1.80
N THR A 58 5.09 3.39 -3.09
CA THR A 58 4.93 4.50 -4.03
C THR A 58 3.85 4.08 -5.01
N ILE A 59 2.79 4.85 -5.07
CA ILE A 59 1.59 4.49 -5.82
C ILE A 59 1.28 5.60 -6.81
N ALA A 60 1.24 5.25 -8.09
CA ALA A 60 0.84 6.17 -9.15
C ALA A 60 -0.64 5.95 -9.44
N LEU A 61 -1.46 6.95 -9.18
CA LEU A 61 -2.89 6.82 -9.32
C LEU A 61 -3.47 8.16 -9.78
N ARG A 62 -4.17 8.14 -10.91
CA ARG A 62 -4.89 9.31 -11.41
C ARG A 62 -4.01 10.54 -11.58
N GLY A 63 -2.80 10.34 -12.08
CA GLY A 63 -1.90 11.45 -12.32
C GLY A 63 -1.16 11.95 -11.10
N GLU A 64 -1.36 11.32 -9.97
CA GLU A 64 -0.67 11.67 -8.73
C GLU A 64 0.22 10.53 -8.28
N VAL A 65 1.26 10.87 -7.56
CA VAL A 65 2.12 9.89 -6.92
C VAL A 65 1.97 10.06 -5.41
N ARG A 66 1.56 9.00 -4.73
CA ARG A 66 1.44 8.99 -3.28
C ARG A 66 2.53 8.09 -2.71
N VAL A 67 3.16 8.55 -1.65
CA VAL A 67 4.16 7.75 -0.94
C VAL A 67 3.64 7.52 0.47
N LEU A 68 3.46 6.26 0.81
CA LEU A 68 2.87 5.86 2.09
C LEU A 68 3.81 4.90 2.80
N GLN A 69 3.99 5.09 4.09
CA GLN A 69 4.66 4.10 4.90
C GLN A 69 3.63 3.20 5.57
N VAL A 70 3.81 1.90 5.45
CA VAL A 70 2.93 0.93 6.08
C VAL A 70 3.21 0.91 7.57
N LEU A 71 2.20 1.19 8.38
CA LEU A 71 2.33 1.16 9.84
C LEU A 71 1.84 -0.17 10.40
N ALA A 72 0.84 -0.77 9.76
CA ALA A 72 0.27 -2.01 10.22
C ALA A 72 -0.42 -2.72 9.05
N ILE A 73 -0.51 -4.03 9.14
CA ILE A 73 -1.39 -4.78 8.25
C ILE A 73 -2.81 -4.69 8.82
N GLY A 74 -3.81 -4.87 7.95
CA GLY A 74 -5.19 -4.77 8.36
C GLY A 74 -5.80 -6.12 8.63
N GLU A 75 -6.88 -6.11 9.39
CA GLU A 75 -7.66 -7.32 9.63
C GLU A 75 -8.95 -7.33 8.83
N ARG A 76 -9.36 -6.16 8.37
CA ARG A 76 -10.59 -6.00 7.62
C ARG A 76 -10.56 -4.65 6.93
N ARG A 77 -11.48 -4.47 5.98
CA ARG A 77 -11.70 -3.16 5.41
C ARG A 77 -12.65 -2.40 6.32
N GLY A 78 -12.08 -1.66 7.25
CA GLY A 78 -12.84 -0.88 8.20
C GLY A 78 -13.25 0.48 7.65
N PRO A 79 -13.86 1.31 8.48
CA PRO A 79 -14.20 2.67 8.09
C PRO A 79 -12.94 3.50 7.83
N PRO A 80 -13.07 4.66 7.16
CA PRO A 80 -11.89 5.45 6.81
C PRO A 80 -10.97 5.80 7.96
N GLN A 81 -11.53 6.08 9.13
CA GLN A 81 -10.71 6.42 10.29
C GLN A 81 -9.82 5.26 10.71
N GLU A 82 -10.34 4.05 10.64
CA GLU A 82 -9.56 2.86 10.96
C GLU A 82 -8.52 2.60 9.90
N ALA A 83 -8.89 2.78 8.63
CA ALA A 83 -7.96 2.56 7.53
C ALA A 83 -6.76 3.50 7.60
N GLN A 84 -6.95 4.72 8.05
CA GLN A 84 -5.87 5.70 8.15
C GLN A 84 -4.81 5.29 9.17
N ARG A 85 -5.12 4.38 10.05
CA ARG A 85 -4.15 3.87 11.02
C ARG A 85 -3.20 2.84 10.42
N LEU A 86 -3.48 2.38 9.21
CA LEU A 86 -2.65 1.39 8.55
C LEU A 86 -1.43 2.00 7.89
N TYR A 87 -1.43 3.31 7.68
CA TYR A 87 -0.34 3.95 6.96
C TYR A 87 -0.14 5.39 7.42
N ARG A 88 0.99 5.94 7.00
CA ARG A 88 1.33 7.33 7.18
C ARG A 88 1.79 7.88 5.84
N ALA A 89 1.25 9.01 5.42
CA ALA A 89 1.72 9.66 4.20
C ALA A 89 3.09 10.26 4.47
N VAL A 90 4.06 9.91 3.62
CA VAL A 90 5.43 10.42 3.78
C VAL A 90 5.87 11.28 2.62
N GLY A 91 5.03 11.40 1.58
CA GLY A 91 5.35 12.27 0.46
C GLY A 91 4.38 12.04 -0.67
N GLY A 92 4.60 12.75 -1.74
CA GLY A 92 3.78 12.61 -2.92
C GLY A 92 4.08 13.74 -3.88
N MET A 93 3.65 13.56 -5.11
CA MET A 93 3.80 14.57 -6.16
C MET A 93 2.54 14.65 -6.97
N GLY A 94 2.36 15.76 -7.65
CA GLY A 94 1.20 15.95 -8.49
C GLY A 94 -0.01 16.45 -7.76
N GLY A 95 0.05 16.50 -6.49
CA GLY A 95 -1.02 17.01 -5.67
C GLY A 95 -0.57 18.22 -4.92
N ALA A 96 -1.21 18.45 -3.83
CA ALA A 96 -0.81 19.51 -2.94
C ALA A 96 0.57 19.20 -2.39
N THR A 97 1.21 20.17 -2.05
CA THR A 97 2.48 20.02 -1.36
C THR A 97 2.30 20.29 0.11
#